data_749b7e6cb6dc145289473b5ac36b5913
#
_entry.id   749b7e6cb6dc145289473b5ac36b5913
#
_cell.length_a   1.000
_cell.length_b   1.000
_cell.length_c   1.000
_cell.angle_alpha   90.00
_cell.angle_beta   90.00
_cell.angle_gamma   90.00
#
_symmetry.space_group_name_H-M   'P 1'
#
loop_
_entity.id
_entity.type
_entity.pdbx_description
1 polymer ?
#
loop_
_entity_poly.entity_id
_entity_poly.type
_entity_poly.pdbx_seq_one_letter_code
_entity_poly.pdbx_strand_id
1 'polypeptide(L)'
;GDGKWRWIVFDLNSPGFGVDSDSVGYAMENDEMFSNMMTNDTFRTKLFDRIQELADTVFNPEDMTCSLEEYQDFISEPMRENDKRFFGDDSLSAFSAEMERLKRFFTERKEYLIPLLED
;
A
#
# COMPACT_ATOMS: atom_id res chain seq x y z
N GLY A 1 27.32 4.05 6.76
CA GLY A 1 26.00 4.39 7.25
C GLY A 1 26.06 5.55 8.21
N ASP A 2 24.94 6.21 8.42
CA ASP A 2 24.80 7.37 9.33
C ASP A 2 24.56 6.97 10.79
N GLY A 3 24.69 5.69 11.14
CA GLY A 3 24.49 5.14 12.48
C GLY A 3 23.02 5.15 12.97
N LYS A 4 22.06 5.40 12.09
CA LYS A 4 20.65 5.45 12.47
C LYS A 4 19.96 4.13 12.21
N TRP A 5 19.08 3.72 13.11
CA TRP A 5 18.16 2.63 12.90
C TRP A 5 17.08 3.03 11.89
N ARG A 6 16.70 2.09 11.02
CA ARG A 6 15.64 2.28 10.02
C ARG A 6 14.87 0.99 9.85
N TRP A 7 13.55 1.10 9.70
CA TRP A 7 12.76 -0.02 9.25
C TRP A 7 13.08 -0.31 7.78
N ILE A 8 13.19 -1.58 7.47
CA ILE A 8 13.38 -2.05 6.10
C ILE A 8 12.00 -2.46 5.58
N VAL A 9 11.61 -1.90 4.46
CA VAL A 9 10.40 -2.33 3.75
C VAL A 9 10.70 -3.66 3.07
N PHE A 10 9.97 -4.71 3.48
CA PHE A 10 10.03 -6.01 2.82
C PHE A 10 8.66 -6.70 2.91
N ASP A 11 8.42 -7.68 2.02
CA ASP A 11 7.22 -8.50 1.98
C ASP A 11 5.92 -7.70 1.94
N LEU A 12 5.74 -6.95 0.84
CA LEU A 12 4.54 -6.14 0.60
C LEU A 12 3.39 -6.94 -0.04
N ASN A 13 3.51 -8.24 -0.15
CA ASN A 13 2.53 -9.13 -0.77
C ASN A 13 1.45 -9.64 0.19
N SER A 14 1.39 -9.13 1.41
CA SER A 14 0.36 -9.53 2.37
C SER A 14 -1.04 -9.18 1.89
N PRO A 15 -1.98 -10.14 1.89
CA PRO A 15 -3.36 -9.91 1.45
C PRO A 15 -4.19 -9.04 2.40
N GLY A 16 -3.61 -8.57 3.51
CA GLY A 16 -4.30 -7.86 4.58
C GLY A 16 -4.50 -6.36 4.36
N PHE A 17 -4.14 -5.83 3.20
CA PHE A 17 -4.34 -4.40 2.93
C PHE A 17 -5.74 -4.13 2.37
N GLY A 18 -6.74 -4.06 3.25
CA GLY A 18 -8.02 -3.45 2.94
C GLY A 18 -7.90 -1.93 2.80
N VAL A 19 -8.79 -1.32 2.01
CA VAL A 19 -8.84 0.12 1.84
C VAL A 19 -9.09 0.85 3.18
N ASP A 20 -9.80 0.21 4.08
CA ASP A 20 -10.23 0.65 5.41
C ASP A 20 -9.33 0.14 6.56
N SER A 21 -8.23 -0.55 6.26
CA SER A 21 -7.36 -1.13 7.30
C SER A 21 -6.70 -0.06 8.16
N ASP A 22 -6.80 -0.19 9.49
CA ASP A 22 -6.03 0.62 10.44
C ASP A 22 -4.62 0.05 10.61
N SER A 23 -3.72 0.46 9.72
CA SER A 23 -2.33 0.00 9.74
C SER A 23 -1.52 0.59 10.90
N VAL A 24 -1.89 1.79 11.39
CA VAL A 24 -1.22 2.45 12.52
C VAL A 24 -1.63 1.77 13.82
N GLY A 25 -2.93 1.57 14.05
CA GLY A 25 -3.45 0.84 15.19
C GLY A 25 -2.92 -0.59 15.23
N TYR A 26 -2.91 -1.30 14.11
CA TYR A 26 -2.33 -2.65 14.03
C TYR A 26 -0.84 -2.66 14.43
N ALA A 27 -0.04 -1.69 13.96
CA ALA A 27 1.37 -1.59 14.34
C ALA A 27 1.53 -1.28 15.82
N MET A 28 0.69 -0.41 16.40
CA MET A 28 0.70 -0.11 17.83
C MET A 28 0.36 -1.33 18.70
N GLU A 29 -0.54 -2.18 18.26
CA GLU A 29 -0.93 -3.40 18.98
C GLU A 29 0.13 -4.51 18.90
N ASN A 30 0.87 -4.59 17.80
CA ASN A 30 1.74 -5.73 17.50
C ASN A 30 3.24 -5.44 17.59
N ASP A 31 3.65 -4.17 17.75
CA ASP A 31 5.04 -3.74 17.88
C ASP A 31 5.20 -2.81 19.09
N GLU A 32 5.77 -3.37 20.19
CA GLU A 32 5.99 -2.63 21.42
C GLU A 32 6.93 -1.41 21.23
N MET A 33 7.94 -1.53 20.37
CA MET A 33 8.84 -0.41 20.08
C MET A 33 8.08 0.73 19.38
N PHE A 34 7.26 0.39 18.38
CA PHE A 34 6.45 1.36 17.67
C PHE A 34 5.43 2.01 18.62
N SER A 35 4.73 1.21 19.42
CA SER A 35 3.78 1.70 20.45
C SER A 35 4.43 2.68 21.41
N ASN A 36 5.63 2.35 21.94
CA ASN A 36 6.39 3.24 22.80
C ASN A 36 6.82 4.54 22.10
N MET A 37 7.20 4.47 20.82
CA MET A 37 7.54 5.67 20.04
C MET A 37 6.33 6.58 19.82
N MET A 38 5.15 6.02 19.66
CA MET A 38 3.88 6.76 19.48
C MET A 38 3.46 7.55 20.73
N THR A 39 3.98 7.24 21.91
CA THR A 39 3.79 8.06 23.12
C THR A 39 4.54 9.40 23.05
N ASN A 40 5.50 9.55 22.16
CA ASN A 40 6.26 10.78 21.95
C ASN A 40 5.55 11.67 20.92
N ASP A 41 5.01 12.80 21.37
CA ASP A 41 4.26 13.72 20.52
C ASP A 41 5.04 14.20 19.28
N THR A 42 6.35 14.46 19.44
CA THR A 42 7.20 14.88 18.32
C THR A 42 7.35 13.78 17.27
N PHE A 43 7.47 12.53 17.68
CA PHE A 43 7.53 11.40 16.77
C PHE A 43 6.18 11.23 16.05
N ARG A 44 5.09 11.21 16.82
CA ARG A 44 3.73 11.04 16.29
C ARG A 44 3.39 12.11 15.25
N THR A 45 3.63 13.39 15.57
CA THR A 45 3.39 14.49 14.62
C THR A 45 4.20 14.31 13.34
N LYS A 46 5.50 14.03 13.44
CA LYS A 46 6.34 13.83 12.25
C LYS A 46 5.92 12.63 11.41
N LEU A 47 5.45 11.54 12.04
CA LEU A 47 4.94 10.37 11.35
C LEU A 47 3.67 10.74 10.57
N PHE A 48 2.73 11.40 11.21
CA PHE A 48 1.46 11.78 10.61
C PHE A 48 1.65 12.79 9.47
N ASP A 49 2.47 13.83 9.69
CA ASP A 49 2.84 14.79 8.64
C ASP A 49 3.45 14.06 7.43
N ARG A 50 4.29 13.05 7.67
CA ARG A 50 4.91 12.29 6.59
C ARG A 50 3.94 11.38 5.85
N ILE A 51 3.01 10.74 6.56
CA ILE A 51 1.95 9.95 5.94
C ILE A 51 1.07 10.85 5.06
N GLN A 52 0.66 12.01 5.57
CA GLN A 52 -0.12 12.99 4.82
C GLN A 52 0.63 13.46 3.56
N GLU A 53 1.88 13.85 3.70
CA GLU A 53 2.72 14.25 2.57
C GLU A 53 2.80 13.16 1.50
N LEU A 54 3.02 11.90 1.90
CA LEU A 54 3.10 10.78 0.96
C LEU A 54 1.76 10.52 0.26
N ALA A 55 0.65 10.64 0.98
CA ALA A 55 -0.69 10.47 0.43
C ALA A 55 -1.04 11.58 -0.59
N ASP A 56 -0.49 12.78 -0.38
CA ASP A 56 -0.73 13.93 -1.26
C ASP A 56 0.21 13.98 -2.48
N THR A 57 1.34 13.28 -2.42
CA THR A 57 2.39 13.38 -3.44
C THR A 57 2.68 12.04 -4.11
N VAL A 58 3.42 11.16 -3.44
CA VAL A 58 3.92 9.90 -4.03
C VAL A 58 2.80 8.90 -4.30
N PHE A 59 1.79 8.84 -3.42
CA PHE A 59 0.63 7.95 -3.52
C PHE A 59 -0.62 8.69 -3.98
N ASN A 60 -0.45 9.74 -4.74
CA ASN A 60 -1.56 10.44 -5.39
C ASN A 60 -2.34 9.47 -6.29
N PRO A 61 -3.67 9.43 -6.18
CA PRO A 61 -4.49 8.44 -6.89
C PRO A 61 -4.35 8.45 -8.40
N GLU A 62 -4.20 9.63 -9.01
CA GLU A 62 -4.06 9.78 -10.46
C GLU A 62 -2.76 9.16 -10.97
N ASP A 63 -1.63 9.52 -10.35
CA ASP A 63 -0.31 8.99 -10.70
C ASP A 63 -0.20 7.48 -10.46
N MET A 64 -0.76 7.01 -9.34
CA MET A 64 -0.77 5.59 -9.01
C MET A 64 -1.63 4.77 -9.98
N THR A 65 -2.80 5.28 -10.38
CA THR A 65 -3.67 4.62 -11.35
C THR A 65 -3.00 4.57 -12.72
N CYS A 66 -2.40 5.65 -13.17
CA CYS A 66 -1.66 5.70 -14.43
C CYS A 66 -0.50 4.68 -14.42
N SER A 67 0.29 4.63 -13.36
CA SER A 67 1.39 3.67 -13.22
C SER A 67 0.91 2.21 -13.22
N LEU A 68 -0.24 1.93 -12.59
CA LEU A 68 -0.84 0.60 -12.61
C LEU A 68 -1.33 0.20 -14.01
N GLU A 69 -1.89 1.13 -14.77
CA GLU A 69 -2.34 0.89 -16.15
C GLU A 69 -1.15 0.60 -17.08
N GLU A 70 -0.09 1.39 -17.00
CA GLU A 70 1.14 1.14 -17.75
C GLU A 70 1.74 -0.23 -17.39
N TYR A 71 1.76 -0.59 -16.11
CA TYR A 71 2.25 -1.88 -15.66
C TYR A 71 1.35 -3.03 -16.13
N GLN A 72 0.04 -2.86 -16.06
CA GLN A 72 -0.94 -3.84 -16.56
C GLN A 72 -0.73 -4.12 -18.03
N ASP A 73 -0.58 -3.09 -18.85
CA ASP A 73 -0.32 -3.23 -20.29
C ASP A 73 0.99 -3.96 -20.54
N PHE A 74 2.05 -3.58 -19.81
CA PHE A 74 3.38 -4.17 -19.97
C PHE A 74 3.44 -5.67 -19.67
N ILE A 75 2.73 -6.14 -18.62
CA ILE A 75 2.83 -7.54 -18.19
C ILE A 75 1.65 -8.42 -18.66
N SER A 76 0.65 -7.87 -19.33
CA SER A 76 -0.56 -8.62 -19.74
C SER A 76 -0.24 -9.84 -20.60
N GLU A 77 0.65 -9.72 -21.58
CA GLU A 77 1.01 -10.85 -22.43
C GLU A 77 1.81 -11.93 -21.69
N PRO A 78 2.87 -11.60 -20.91
CA PRO A 78 3.52 -12.57 -20.04
C PRO A 78 2.55 -13.27 -19.06
N MET A 79 1.61 -12.54 -18.48
CA MET A 79 0.61 -13.11 -17.58
C MET A 79 -0.33 -14.08 -18.29
N ARG A 80 -0.78 -13.74 -19.52
CA ARG A 80 -1.61 -14.60 -20.36
C ARG A 80 -0.91 -15.93 -20.65
N GLU A 81 0.34 -15.88 -21.04
CA GLU A 81 1.12 -17.09 -21.30
C GLU A 81 1.33 -17.94 -20.05
N ASN A 82 1.56 -17.29 -18.90
CA ASN A 82 1.65 -17.95 -17.61
C ASN A 82 0.35 -18.67 -17.23
N ASP A 83 -0.77 -17.96 -17.29
CA ASP A 83 -2.07 -18.49 -16.89
C ASP A 83 -2.51 -19.64 -17.82
N LYS A 84 -2.32 -19.49 -19.11
CA LYS A 84 -2.55 -20.55 -20.08
C LYS A 84 -1.72 -21.80 -19.79
N ARG A 85 -0.44 -21.63 -19.45
CA ARG A 85 0.48 -22.73 -19.20
C ARG A 85 0.18 -23.50 -17.91
N PHE A 86 -0.14 -22.77 -16.82
CA PHE A 86 -0.25 -23.38 -15.50
C PHE A 86 -1.70 -23.60 -15.05
N PHE A 87 -2.64 -22.85 -15.57
CA PHE A 87 -4.05 -22.90 -15.15
C PHE A 87 -5.00 -23.24 -16.30
N GLY A 88 -4.52 -23.28 -17.56
CA GLY A 88 -5.35 -23.53 -18.73
C GLY A 88 -6.34 -22.40 -19.06
N ASP A 89 -6.11 -21.22 -18.50
CA ASP A 89 -6.92 -20.01 -18.69
C ASP A 89 -6.08 -18.91 -19.33
N ASP A 90 -6.57 -18.31 -20.40
CA ASP A 90 -5.93 -17.17 -21.08
C ASP A 90 -6.78 -15.88 -21.02
N SER A 91 -7.82 -15.90 -20.19
CA SER A 91 -8.77 -14.77 -20.07
C SER A 91 -8.20 -13.56 -19.30
N LEU A 92 -7.17 -13.74 -18.50
CA LEU A 92 -6.63 -12.73 -17.57
C LEU A 92 -7.66 -12.22 -16.53
N SER A 93 -8.73 -12.96 -16.29
CA SER A 93 -9.82 -12.47 -15.44
C SER A 93 -9.37 -12.22 -14.00
N ALA A 94 -8.58 -13.14 -13.41
CA ALA A 94 -8.06 -12.99 -12.06
C ALA A 94 -7.05 -11.84 -11.95
N PHE A 95 -6.16 -11.73 -12.95
CA PHE A 95 -5.20 -10.62 -13.03
C PHE A 95 -5.90 -9.27 -13.14
N SER A 96 -6.88 -9.15 -14.04
CA SER A 96 -7.64 -7.92 -14.22
C SER A 96 -8.41 -7.54 -12.96
N ALA A 97 -9.02 -8.50 -12.26
CA ALA A 97 -9.73 -8.26 -11.00
C ALA A 97 -8.77 -7.71 -9.91
N GLU A 98 -7.54 -8.25 -9.84
CA GLU A 98 -6.55 -7.78 -8.88
C GLU A 98 -6.05 -6.37 -9.23
N MET A 99 -5.86 -6.05 -10.50
CA MET A 99 -5.51 -4.69 -10.94
C MET A 99 -6.60 -3.67 -10.58
N GLU A 100 -7.87 -4.01 -10.77
CA GLU A 100 -8.99 -3.16 -10.35
C GLU A 100 -9.05 -2.99 -8.82
N ARG A 101 -8.75 -4.05 -8.04
CA ARG A 101 -8.64 -3.95 -6.57
C ARG A 101 -7.54 -2.99 -6.15
N LEU A 102 -6.38 -3.02 -6.80
CA LEU A 102 -5.27 -2.11 -6.51
C LEU A 102 -5.60 -0.66 -6.89
N LYS A 103 -6.21 -0.44 -8.06
CA LYS A 103 -6.67 0.90 -8.47
C LYS A 103 -7.64 1.48 -7.43
N ARG A 104 -8.62 0.69 -7.02
CA ARG A 104 -9.57 1.06 -5.99
C ARG A 104 -8.86 1.39 -4.67
N PHE A 105 -7.90 0.58 -4.25
CA PHE A 105 -7.12 0.84 -3.04
C PHE A 105 -6.46 2.23 -3.09
N PHE A 106 -5.74 2.57 -4.14
CA PHE A 106 -5.08 3.87 -4.24
C PHE A 106 -6.06 5.04 -4.38
N THR A 107 -7.21 4.82 -5.00
CA THR A 107 -8.24 5.85 -5.16
C THR A 107 -8.93 6.19 -3.84
N GLU A 108 -9.24 5.18 -3.03
CA GLU A 108 -10.07 5.34 -1.83
C GLU A 108 -9.26 5.42 -0.53
N ARG A 109 -8.01 4.87 -0.51
CA ARG A 109 -7.22 4.70 0.73
C ARG A 109 -7.04 5.98 1.53
N LYS A 110 -6.84 7.10 0.87
CA LYS A 110 -6.64 8.39 1.53
C LYS A 110 -7.84 8.80 2.40
N GLU A 111 -9.05 8.56 1.92
CA GLU A 111 -10.28 8.91 2.64
C GLU A 111 -10.43 8.14 3.96
N TYR A 112 -9.90 6.92 4.03
CA TYR A 112 -9.89 6.09 5.25
C TYR A 112 -8.68 6.35 6.14
N LEU A 113 -7.52 6.63 5.54
CA LEU A 113 -6.27 6.77 6.28
C LEU A 113 -6.19 8.06 7.07
N ILE A 114 -6.56 9.20 6.46
CA ILE A 114 -6.39 10.51 7.08
C ILE A 114 -7.18 10.65 8.40
N PRO A 115 -8.44 10.24 8.51
CA PRO A 115 -9.17 10.30 9.78
C PRO A 115 -8.51 9.51 10.91
N LEU A 116 -7.80 8.42 10.62
CA LEU A 116 -7.07 7.64 11.63
C LEU A 116 -5.84 8.37 12.21
N LEU A 117 -5.41 9.46 11.58
CA LEU A 117 -4.27 10.25 12.04
C LEU A 117 -4.71 11.44 12.92
N GLU A 118 -6.01 11.71 12.99
CA GLU A 118 -6.58 12.85 13.74
C GLU A 118 -7.03 12.46 15.16
N ASP A 119 -7.18 11.14 15.45
CA ASP A 119 -7.54 10.58 16.75
C ASP A 119 -6.29 10.26 17.62
#